data_77195c6c1922d8cd78aeaea03c0da202
#
_entry.id   77195c6c1922d8cd78aeaea03c0da202
#
_cell.length_a   1.000
_cell.length_b   1.000
_cell.length_c   1.000
_cell.angle_alpha   90.00
_cell.angle_beta   90.00
_cell.angle_gamma   90.00
#
_symmetry.space_group_name_H-M   'P 1'
#
loop_
_entity.id
_entity.type
_entity.pdbx_description
1 polymer ?
#
loop_
_entity_poly.entity_id
_entity_poly.type
_entity_poly.pdbx_seq_one_letter_code
_entity_poly.pdbx_strand_id
1 'polypeptide(L)'
;MVVFFIVDTSGSMQGAKIGAVNSAIEEVLPEIAKISDENADAEIKIAVLDFSTDAKWLTPKPIDASNYAFNYLEAGGLTALGDACIKLNEKLSRKQFMAEAVGSFAPALFLLSDGEPTDNWERGLAKLKENKWYQKAIKAAVAIGNDADINVLEAFTGNIESVLTVHTPAALAKMITFITVTASEIGSKSSSVGLGVGNSSTDAIQTKQDDFNDALAAMAPAIVSNDSDDDEWD
;
A
#
# COMPACT_ATOMS: atom_id res chain seq x y z
N MET A 1 -12.78 -0.14 6.00
CA MET A 1 -11.44 -0.67 5.68
C MET A 1 -10.38 0.38 5.96
N VAL A 2 -9.11 0.02 6.29
CA VAL A 2 -8.02 1.00 6.38
C VAL A 2 -7.01 0.73 5.25
N VAL A 3 -6.71 1.76 4.46
CA VAL A 3 -5.66 1.77 3.44
C VAL A 3 -4.43 2.45 4.04
N PHE A 4 -3.30 1.76 4.03
CA PHE A 4 -2.02 2.26 4.51
C PHE A 4 -1.11 2.58 3.33
N PHE A 5 -0.74 3.84 3.19
CA PHE A 5 0.35 4.27 2.32
C PHE A 5 1.64 4.30 3.14
N ILE A 6 2.62 3.49 2.74
CA ILE A 6 3.95 3.38 3.36
C ILE A 6 4.92 3.91 2.31
N VAL A 7 5.37 5.14 2.51
CA VAL A 7 6.04 5.92 1.46
C VAL A 7 7.50 6.12 1.80
N ASP A 8 8.36 5.68 0.91
CA ASP A 8 9.78 6.03 0.92
C ASP A 8 9.93 7.52 0.60
N THR A 9 10.58 8.23 1.52
CA THR A 9 10.94 9.64 1.36
C THR A 9 12.45 9.82 1.51
N SER A 10 13.24 8.79 1.15
CA SER A 10 14.70 8.83 1.15
C SER A 10 15.27 9.78 0.11
N GLY A 11 16.59 9.97 0.15
CA GLY A 11 17.28 10.89 -0.75
C GLY A 11 17.17 10.53 -2.24
N SER A 12 17.05 9.24 -2.58
CA SER A 12 16.87 8.75 -3.95
C SER A 12 15.49 9.13 -4.54
N MET A 13 14.50 9.39 -3.69
CA MET A 13 13.17 9.84 -4.08
C MET A 13 13.10 11.33 -4.45
N GLN A 14 14.19 12.10 -4.33
CA GLN A 14 14.17 13.52 -4.65
C GLN A 14 13.80 13.83 -6.10
N GLY A 15 13.23 15.00 -6.33
CA GLY A 15 12.88 15.48 -7.67
C GLY A 15 11.56 14.92 -8.18
N ALA A 16 11.55 14.37 -9.38
CA ALA A 16 10.35 13.92 -10.08
C ALA A 16 9.63 12.77 -9.35
N LYS A 17 10.38 11.83 -8.73
CA LYS A 17 9.81 10.67 -8.04
C LYS A 17 8.88 11.08 -6.89
N ILE A 18 9.37 11.88 -5.94
CA ILE A 18 8.53 12.32 -4.81
C ILE A 18 7.41 13.25 -5.27
N GLY A 19 7.64 14.06 -6.29
CA GLY A 19 6.62 14.91 -6.92
C GLY A 19 5.49 14.06 -7.47
N ALA A 20 5.81 12.99 -8.19
CA ALA A 20 4.82 12.06 -8.75
C ALA A 20 4.05 11.30 -7.67
N VAL A 21 4.72 10.84 -6.60
CA VAL A 21 4.04 10.21 -5.45
C VAL A 21 3.07 11.17 -4.80
N ASN A 22 3.47 12.43 -4.59
CA ASN A 22 2.60 13.47 -4.02
C ASN A 22 1.36 13.69 -4.88
N SER A 23 1.53 13.89 -6.19
CA SER A 23 0.42 14.08 -7.13
C SER A 23 -0.50 12.86 -7.15
N ALA A 24 0.07 11.65 -7.20
CA ALA A 24 -0.70 10.42 -7.25
C ALA A 24 -1.54 10.19 -5.97
N ILE A 25 -0.98 10.47 -4.79
CA ILE A 25 -1.74 10.37 -3.53
C ILE A 25 -2.86 11.44 -3.51
N GLU A 26 -2.56 12.67 -3.91
CA GLU A 26 -3.55 13.74 -3.96
C GLU A 26 -4.71 13.41 -4.91
N GLU A 27 -4.41 12.87 -6.10
CA GLU A 27 -5.40 12.48 -7.11
C GLU A 27 -6.27 11.30 -6.68
N VAL A 28 -5.72 10.33 -5.95
CA VAL A 28 -6.48 9.13 -5.55
C VAL A 28 -7.41 9.37 -4.36
N LEU A 29 -7.17 10.38 -3.53
CA LEU A 29 -8.00 10.64 -2.35
C LEU A 29 -9.47 10.90 -2.67
N PRO A 30 -9.84 11.72 -3.66
CA PRO A 30 -11.23 11.89 -4.08
C PRO A 30 -11.89 10.58 -4.57
N GLU A 31 -11.14 9.73 -5.28
CA GLU A 31 -11.65 8.44 -5.75
C GLU A 31 -11.92 7.49 -4.58
N ILE A 32 -11.01 7.43 -3.59
CA ILE A 32 -11.24 6.65 -2.36
C ILE A 32 -12.47 7.16 -1.60
N ALA A 33 -12.62 8.49 -1.49
CA ALA A 33 -13.77 9.11 -0.83
C ALA A 33 -15.07 8.72 -1.52
N LYS A 34 -15.12 8.80 -2.86
CA LYS A 34 -16.27 8.40 -3.67
C LYS A 34 -16.62 6.92 -3.46
N ILE A 35 -15.64 6.01 -3.51
CA ILE A 35 -15.88 4.58 -3.27
C ILE A 35 -16.42 4.35 -1.85
N SER A 36 -15.90 5.08 -0.86
CA SER A 36 -16.37 5.00 0.52
C SER A 36 -17.82 5.47 0.64
N ASP A 37 -18.21 6.55 -0.04
CA ASP A 37 -19.56 7.10 -0.01
C ASP A 37 -20.58 6.21 -0.74
N GLU A 38 -20.17 5.55 -1.82
CA GLU A 38 -21.00 4.62 -2.59
C GLU A 38 -21.19 3.26 -1.89
N ASN A 39 -20.36 2.95 -0.90
CA ASN A 39 -20.36 1.65 -0.23
C ASN A 39 -20.89 1.79 1.21
N ALA A 40 -22.21 1.64 1.37
CA ALA A 40 -22.88 1.79 2.67
C ALA A 40 -22.34 0.84 3.77
N ASP A 41 -21.68 -0.25 3.39
CA ASP A 41 -21.20 -1.28 4.33
C ASP A 41 -19.70 -1.13 4.66
N ALA A 42 -18.96 -0.24 3.98
CA ALA A 42 -17.51 -0.16 4.11
C ALA A 42 -16.98 1.28 4.08
N GLU A 43 -16.92 1.92 5.22
CA GLU A 43 -16.15 3.15 5.41
C GLU A 43 -14.67 2.90 5.14
N ILE A 44 -14.07 3.69 4.23
CA ILE A 44 -12.65 3.60 3.89
C ILE A 44 -11.89 4.74 4.54
N LYS A 45 -10.94 4.37 5.39
CA LYS A 45 -10.02 5.30 6.05
C LYS A 45 -8.62 5.13 5.51
N ILE A 46 -7.85 6.18 5.55
CA ILE A 46 -6.44 6.17 5.14
C ILE A 46 -5.53 6.42 6.33
N ALA A 47 -4.34 5.87 6.25
CA ALA A 47 -3.23 6.15 7.15
C ALA A 47 -1.94 6.26 6.33
N VAL A 48 -1.12 7.26 6.60
CA VAL A 48 0.12 7.51 5.86
C VAL A 48 1.29 7.43 6.82
N LEU A 49 2.25 6.58 6.47
CA LEU A 49 3.54 6.41 7.12
C LEU A 49 4.61 6.79 6.11
N ASP A 50 5.41 7.80 6.37
CA ASP A 50 6.61 8.09 5.60
C ASP A 50 7.84 7.50 6.30
N PHE A 51 8.85 7.15 5.52
CA PHE A 51 10.14 6.71 6.06
C PHE A 51 11.31 7.19 5.22
N SER A 52 12.35 7.64 5.93
CA SER A 52 13.65 8.03 5.41
C SER A 52 14.72 7.62 6.42
N THR A 53 15.36 8.54 7.13
CA THR A 53 16.29 8.23 8.22
C THR A 53 15.58 7.55 9.41
N ASP A 54 14.33 7.89 9.66
CA ASP A 54 13.39 7.26 10.59
C ASP A 54 12.01 7.20 9.93
N ALA A 55 11.09 6.43 10.49
CA ALA A 55 9.72 6.37 10.01
C ALA A 55 8.79 7.24 10.85
N LYS A 56 7.80 7.90 10.24
CA LYS A 56 6.85 8.80 10.92
C LYS A 56 5.43 8.60 10.43
N TRP A 57 4.49 8.54 11.36
CA TRP A 57 3.07 8.61 11.01
C TRP A 57 2.67 10.05 10.72
N LEU A 58 2.23 10.32 9.50
CA LEU A 58 1.68 11.62 9.10
C LEU A 58 0.21 11.74 9.54
N THR A 59 -0.45 10.62 9.71
CA THR A 59 -1.80 10.55 10.28
C THR A 59 -1.73 10.02 11.72
N PRO A 60 -2.19 10.77 12.73
CA PRO A 60 -2.16 10.31 14.12
C PRO A 60 -3.10 9.12 14.37
N LYS A 61 -4.11 8.97 13.51
CA LYS A 61 -5.08 7.86 13.43
C LYS A 61 -5.56 7.73 12.00
N PRO A 62 -6.20 6.60 11.62
CA PRO A 62 -6.89 6.50 10.32
C PRO A 62 -7.94 7.60 10.17
N ILE A 63 -7.97 8.25 9.02
CA ILE A 63 -8.81 9.41 8.71
C ILE A 63 -9.63 9.06 7.48
N ASP A 64 -10.90 9.47 7.43
CA ASP A 64 -11.73 9.35 6.24
C ASP A 64 -11.08 10.08 5.07
N ALA A 65 -11.03 9.46 3.90
CA ALA A 65 -10.34 10.01 2.75
C ALA A 65 -10.87 11.42 2.38
N SER A 66 -12.18 11.66 2.52
CA SER A 66 -12.82 12.95 2.30
C SER A 66 -12.38 14.06 3.26
N ASN A 67 -11.88 13.68 4.43
CA ASN A 67 -11.46 14.61 5.50
C ASN A 67 -9.94 14.78 5.59
N TYR A 68 -9.17 14.04 4.79
CA TYR A 68 -7.72 14.11 4.84
C TYR A 68 -7.17 15.21 3.95
N ALA A 69 -6.57 16.23 4.57
CA ALA A 69 -5.77 17.24 3.88
C ALA A 69 -4.34 16.69 3.72
N PHE A 70 -4.01 16.26 2.50
CA PHE A 70 -2.69 15.74 2.20
C PHE A 70 -1.67 16.88 2.19
N ASN A 71 -0.58 16.72 2.94
CA ASN A 71 0.58 17.59 2.87
C ASN A 71 1.66 16.92 2.05
N TYR A 72 2.22 17.64 1.09
CA TYR A 72 3.27 17.11 0.23
C TYR A 72 4.47 16.65 1.04
N LEU A 73 4.97 15.47 0.66
CA LEU A 73 6.14 14.84 1.22
C LEU A 73 7.40 15.48 0.65
N GLU A 74 8.41 15.63 1.49
CA GLU A 74 9.75 16.07 1.07
C GLU A 74 10.71 14.87 1.19
N ALA A 75 11.53 14.65 0.16
CA ALA A 75 12.47 13.54 0.14
C ALA A 75 13.85 13.96 0.62
N GLY A 76 14.50 13.07 1.38
CA GLY A 76 15.86 13.25 1.89
C GLY A 76 16.22 12.22 2.96
N GLY A 77 17.49 12.05 3.23
CA GLY A 77 17.98 11.11 4.25
C GLY A 77 18.22 9.69 3.73
N LEU A 78 18.09 8.72 4.61
CA LEU A 78 18.36 7.29 4.39
C LEU A 78 17.06 6.53 4.05
N THR A 79 17.09 5.19 4.08
CA THR A 79 15.96 4.31 3.75
C THR A 79 15.72 3.31 4.89
N ALA A 80 15.08 3.74 5.97
CA ALA A 80 14.86 2.94 7.18
C ALA A 80 13.56 2.12 7.09
N LEU A 81 13.48 1.17 6.15
CA LEU A 81 12.33 0.28 5.95
C LEU A 81 12.06 -0.60 7.18
N GLY A 82 13.10 -1.03 7.89
CA GLY A 82 12.95 -1.82 9.10
C GLY A 82 12.25 -1.06 10.21
N ASP A 83 12.55 0.23 10.39
CA ASP A 83 11.82 1.11 11.33
C ASP A 83 10.36 1.29 10.88
N ALA A 84 10.12 1.48 9.59
CA ALA A 84 8.76 1.54 9.04
C ALA A 84 7.97 0.26 9.33
N CYS A 85 8.56 -0.92 9.12
CA CYS A 85 7.94 -2.20 9.48
C CYS A 85 7.61 -2.32 10.98
N ILE A 86 8.50 -1.86 11.85
CA ILE A 86 8.27 -1.87 13.31
C ILE A 86 7.10 -0.95 13.66
N LYS A 87 7.08 0.29 13.16
CA LYS A 87 6.01 1.26 13.44
C LYS A 87 4.67 0.84 12.85
N LEU A 88 4.68 0.22 11.67
CA LEU A 88 3.48 -0.37 11.09
C LEU A 88 2.95 -1.51 11.99
N ASN A 89 3.82 -2.41 12.44
CA ASN A 89 3.45 -3.49 13.35
C ASN A 89 2.79 -2.99 14.64
N GLU A 90 3.32 -1.92 15.25
CA GLU A 90 2.76 -1.32 16.46
C GLU A 90 1.33 -0.81 16.25
N LYS A 91 1.03 -0.27 15.07
CA LYS A 91 -0.29 0.32 14.75
C LYS A 91 -1.29 -0.70 14.22
N LEU A 92 -0.86 -1.82 13.65
CA LEU A 92 -1.72 -2.90 13.16
C LEU A 92 -2.31 -3.73 14.33
N SER A 93 -3.11 -3.09 15.17
CA SER A 93 -3.79 -3.74 16.29
C SER A 93 -5.14 -3.10 16.60
N ARG A 94 -6.06 -3.85 17.22
CA ARG A 94 -7.37 -3.35 17.66
C ARG A 94 -7.28 -2.24 18.73
N LYS A 95 -6.15 -2.13 19.42
CA LYS A 95 -5.91 -1.06 20.40
C LYS A 95 -5.43 0.22 19.76
N GLN A 96 -5.11 0.18 18.48
CA GLN A 96 -4.53 1.27 17.70
C GLN A 96 -5.38 1.51 16.43
N PHE A 97 -4.79 1.44 15.24
CA PHE A 97 -5.42 1.83 13.97
C PHE A 97 -6.51 0.87 13.49
N MET A 98 -6.55 -0.35 14.01
CA MET A 98 -7.59 -1.33 13.67
C MET A 98 -8.73 -1.38 14.70
N ALA A 99 -8.91 -0.34 15.51
CA ALA A 99 -9.92 -0.30 16.58
C ALA A 99 -11.35 -0.38 16.03
N GLU A 100 -11.61 0.30 14.92
CA GLU A 100 -12.92 0.38 14.26
C GLU A 100 -13.11 -0.67 13.16
N ALA A 101 -12.14 -1.55 12.95
CA ALA A 101 -12.26 -2.64 11.99
C ALA A 101 -13.32 -3.65 12.48
N VAL A 102 -14.57 -3.36 12.17
CA VAL A 102 -15.71 -4.23 12.46
C VAL A 102 -15.82 -5.26 11.34
N GLY A 103 -15.86 -6.53 11.70
CA GLY A 103 -16.03 -7.62 10.73
C GLY A 103 -14.74 -8.05 10.03
N SER A 104 -14.88 -8.49 8.80
CA SER A 104 -13.86 -9.19 8.01
C SER A 104 -13.02 -8.29 7.09
N PHE A 105 -13.06 -6.96 7.27
CA PHE A 105 -12.34 -6.06 6.39
C PHE A 105 -10.84 -6.12 6.65
N ALA A 106 -10.12 -6.73 5.73
CA ALA A 106 -8.66 -6.72 5.73
C ALA A 106 -8.14 -5.31 5.48
N PRO A 107 -7.04 -4.86 6.11
CA PRO A 107 -6.36 -3.65 5.71
C PRO A 107 -5.70 -3.83 4.34
N ALA A 108 -5.48 -2.74 3.62
CA ALA A 108 -4.62 -2.71 2.44
C ALA A 108 -3.31 -2.00 2.79
N LEU A 109 -2.18 -2.59 2.44
CA LEU A 109 -0.83 -2.10 2.72
C LEU A 109 -0.11 -1.85 1.40
N PHE A 110 0.19 -0.58 1.09
CA PHE A 110 0.86 -0.18 -0.14
C PHE A 110 2.23 0.41 0.19
N LEU A 111 3.28 -0.29 -0.23
CA LEU A 111 4.67 0.15 -0.10
C LEU A 111 5.11 0.80 -1.41
N LEU A 112 5.58 2.04 -1.33
CA LEU A 112 6.11 2.83 -2.44
C LEU A 112 7.57 3.12 -2.14
N SER A 113 8.51 2.60 -2.95
CA SER A 113 9.95 2.78 -2.72
C SER A 113 10.74 2.67 -4.02
N ASP A 114 11.86 3.37 -4.09
CA ASP A 114 12.79 3.37 -5.22
C ASP A 114 14.19 2.87 -4.87
N GLY A 115 14.42 2.43 -3.63
CA GLY A 115 15.77 2.17 -3.19
C GLY A 115 15.95 0.93 -2.31
N GLU A 116 17.24 0.68 -2.01
CA GLU A 116 17.66 -0.35 -1.07
C GLU A 116 17.55 0.16 0.37
N PRO A 117 16.99 -0.63 1.30
CA PRO A 117 17.00 -0.29 2.71
C PRO A 117 18.41 -0.14 3.28
N THR A 118 18.59 0.87 4.12
CA THR A 118 19.89 1.15 4.76
C THR A 118 19.97 0.66 6.21
N ASP A 119 18.88 0.10 6.74
CA ASP A 119 18.79 -0.44 8.09
C ASP A 119 18.60 -1.97 8.09
N ASN A 120 18.42 -2.56 9.28
CA ASN A 120 18.14 -4.01 9.40
C ASN A 120 16.65 -4.28 9.15
N TRP A 121 16.23 -4.15 7.89
CA TRP A 121 14.87 -4.31 7.45
C TRP A 121 14.33 -5.73 7.64
N GLU A 122 15.18 -6.77 7.48
CA GLU A 122 14.77 -8.16 7.65
C GLU A 122 14.22 -8.40 9.05
N ARG A 123 14.85 -7.82 10.07
CA ARG A 123 14.40 -7.94 11.46
C ARG A 123 13.05 -7.25 11.69
N GLY A 124 12.88 -6.05 11.11
CA GLY A 124 11.62 -5.31 11.19
C GLY A 124 10.49 -6.07 10.52
N LEU A 125 10.74 -6.53 9.29
CA LEU A 125 9.79 -7.30 8.50
C LEU A 125 9.45 -8.65 9.13
N ALA A 126 10.42 -9.36 9.72
CA ALA A 126 10.17 -10.62 10.40
C ALA A 126 9.13 -10.46 11.53
N LYS A 127 9.25 -9.38 12.33
CA LYS A 127 8.27 -9.06 13.36
C LYS A 127 6.90 -8.69 12.79
N LEU A 128 6.88 -7.93 11.69
CA LEU A 128 5.65 -7.55 11.02
C LEU A 128 4.92 -8.78 10.46
N LYS A 129 5.65 -9.76 9.91
CA LYS A 129 5.08 -11.02 9.40
C LYS A 129 4.39 -11.87 10.47
N GLU A 130 4.73 -11.70 11.75
CA GLU A 130 4.04 -12.36 12.87
C GLU A 130 2.67 -11.71 13.18
N ASN A 131 2.42 -10.50 12.68
CA ASN A 131 1.19 -9.76 12.94
C ASN A 131 0.01 -10.34 12.17
N LYS A 132 -1.07 -10.69 12.88
CA LYS A 132 -2.27 -11.29 12.26
C LYS A 132 -3.01 -10.36 11.29
N TRP A 133 -2.92 -9.04 11.48
CA TRP A 133 -3.50 -8.08 10.54
C TRP A 133 -2.67 -7.99 9.27
N TYR A 134 -1.35 -8.01 9.40
CA TYR A 134 -0.46 -8.06 8.24
C TYR A 134 -0.65 -9.34 7.41
N GLN A 135 -0.79 -10.49 8.08
CA GLN A 135 -1.05 -11.77 7.40
C GLN A 135 -2.36 -11.76 6.60
N LYS A 136 -3.35 -10.97 7.05
CA LYS A 136 -4.67 -10.83 6.42
C LYS A 136 -4.76 -9.67 5.44
N ALA A 137 -3.76 -8.81 5.39
CA ALA A 137 -3.76 -7.62 4.57
C ALA A 137 -3.68 -7.95 3.08
N ILE A 138 -4.37 -7.17 2.26
CA ILE A 138 -4.06 -7.04 0.85
C ILE A 138 -2.76 -6.23 0.76
N LYS A 139 -1.76 -6.74 0.07
CA LYS A 139 -0.44 -6.13 -0.03
C LYS A 139 -0.08 -5.87 -1.47
N ALA A 140 0.43 -4.68 -1.74
CA ALA A 140 1.08 -4.33 -2.99
C ALA A 140 2.34 -3.50 -2.71
N ALA A 141 3.29 -3.58 -3.61
CA ALA A 141 4.44 -2.70 -3.61
C ALA A 141 4.65 -2.10 -5.02
N VAL A 142 5.03 -0.84 -5.06
CA VAL A 142 5.39 -0.15 -6.29
C VAL A 142 6.87 0.18 -6.25
N ALA A 143 7.61 -0.43 -7.16
CA ALA A 143 9.01 -0.14 -7.45
C ALA A 143 9.08 1.09 -8.36
N ILE A 144 9.67 2.18 -7.87
CA ILE A 144 9.72 3.46 -8.57
C ILE A 144 11.09 3.63 -9.23
N GLY A 145 11.12 3.52 -10.56
CA GLY A 145 12.37 3.55 -11.33
C GLY A 145 13.11 2.21 -11.37
N ASN A 146 14.35 2.24 -11.86
CA ASN A 146 15.14 1.05 -12.13
C ASN A 146 15.99 0.56 -10.94
N ASP A 147 16.13 1.40 -9.91
CA ASP A 147 17.06 1.16 -8.79
C ASP A 147 16.41 0.44 -7.60
N ALA A 148 15.10 0.22 -7.65
CA ALA A 148 14.36 -0.41 -6.57
C ALA A 148 14.77 -1.89 -6.38
N ASP A 149 15.03 -2.30 -5.14
CA ASP A 149 15.29 -3.71 -4.82
C ASP A 149 14.00 -4.52 -4.80
N ILE A 150 13.72 -5.17 -5.91
CA ILE A 150 12.52 -6.01 -6.11
C ILE A 150 12.45 -7.13 -5.07
N ASN A 151 13.59 -7.70 -4.63
CA ASN A 151 13.58 -8.78 -3.63
C ASN A 151 13.08 -8.28 -2.25
N VAL A 152 13.42 -7.05 -1.89
CA VAL A 152 12.91 -6.41 -0.67
C VAL A 152 11.40 -6.19 -0.76
N LEU A 153 10.92 -5.69 -1.89
CA LEU A 153 9.50 -5.44 -2.13
C LEU A 153 8.70 -6.74 -2.18
N GLU A 154 9.22 -7.78 -2.83
CA GLU A 154 8.66 -9.12 -2.80
C GLU A 154 8.64 -9.70 -1.38
N ALA A 155 9.72 -9.53 -0.62
CA ALA A 155 9.75 -9.97 0.77
C ALA A 155 8.68 -9.29 1.62
N PHE A 156 8.36 -8.02 1.35
CA PHE A 156 7.28 -7.28 2.00
C PHE A 156 5.90 -7.77 1.56
N THR A 157 5.64 -7.95 0.28
CA THR A 157 4.32 -8.40 -0.19
C THR A 157 4.07 -9.88 0.06
N GLY A 158 5.12 -10.67 0.00
CA GLY A 158 5.08 -12.14 0.06
C GLY A 158 4.81 -12.80 -1.29
N ASN A 159 4.66 -12.03 -2.37
CA ASN A 159 4.45 -12.51 -3.73
C ASN A 159 4.96 -11.48 -4.75
N ILE A 160 5.75 -11.95 -5.71
CA ILE A 160 6.28 -11.12 -6.80
C ILE A 160 5.16 -10.50 -7.67
N GLU A 161 4.03 -11.18 -7.84
CA GLU A 161 2.88 -10.68 -8.60
C GLU A 161 2.23 -9.44 -7.97
N SER A 162 2.52 -9.19 -6.69
CA SER A 162 2.08 -7.99 -5.97
C SER A 162 3.12 -6.86 -6.00
N VAL A 163 4.19 -7.01 -6.77
CA VAL A 163 5.22 -5.98 -6.98
C VAL A 163 5.12 -5.46 -8.41
N LEU A 164 4.96 -4.16 -8.54
CA LEU A 164 4.77 -3.47 -9.81
C LEU A 164 5.88 -2.46 -10.00
N THR A 165 6.54 -2.47 -11.16
CA THR A 165 7.57 -1.48 -11.49
C THR A 165 6.99 -0.40 -12.39
N VAL A 166 7.31 0.85 -12.08
CA VAL A 166 6.90 2.02 -12.87
C VAL A 166 8.11 2.91 -13.15
N HIS A 167 8.15 3.45 -14.37
CA HIS A 167 9.27 4.26 -14.84
C HIS A 167 8.88 5.72 -15.07
N THR A 168 7.59 6.05 -15.06
CA THR A 168 7.10 7.40 -15.32
C THR A 168 6.11 7.87 -14.25
N PRO A 169 6.02 9.21 -14.02
CA PRO A 169 5.02 9.79 -13.13
C PRO A 169 3.58 9.41 -13.48
N ALA A 170 3.27 9.35 -14.78
CA ALA A 170 1.92 9.03 -15.24
C ALA A 170 1.55 7.55 -14.97
N ALA A 171 2.51 6.62 -15.11
CA ALA A 171 2.31 5.21 -14.77
C ALA A 171 2.13 5.04 -13.26
N LEU A 172 2.92 5.76 -12.44
CA LEU A 172 2.80 5.73 -10.98
C LEU A 172 1.41 6.19 -10.51
N ALA A 173 0.90 7.32 -11.01
CA ALA A 173 -0.42 7.84 -10.65
C ALA A 173 -1.53 6.83 -10.98
N LYS A 174 -1.52 6.29 -12.20
CA LYS A 174 -2.49 5.26 -12.62
C LYS A 174 -2.39 4.00 -11.76
N MET A 175 -1.17 3.58 -11.42
CA MET A 175 -0.95 2.38 -10.62
C MET A 175 -1.46 2.56 -9.20
N ILE A 176 -1.14 3.67 -8.53
CA ILE A 176 -1.62 3.96 -7.17
C ILE A 176 -3.15 4.02 -7.16
N THR A 177 -3.76 4.69 -8.13
CA THR A 177 -5.22 4.74 -8.25
C THR A 177 -5.79 3.33 -8.41
N PHE A 178 -5.26 2.55 -9.36
CA PHE A 178 -5.75 1.20 -9.63
C PHE A 178 -5.64 0.27 -8.42
N ILE A 179 -4.46 0.18 -7.80
CA ILE A 179 -4.26 -0.70 -6.63
C ILE A 179 -5.17 -0.30 -5.45
N THR A 180 -5.38 0.99 -5.26
CA THR A 180 -6.21 1.50 -4.17
C THR A 180 -7.68 1.21 -4.39
N VAL A 181 -8.20 1.50 -5.59
CA VAL A 181 -9.57 1.22 -5.98
C VAL A 181 -9.87 -0.28 -5.89
N THR A 182 -9.03 -1.10 -6.53
CA THR A 182 -9.19 -2.56 -6.57
C THR A 182 -9.15 -3.18 -5.17
N ALA A 183 -8.18 -2.78 -4.34
CA ALA A 183 -8.10 -3.26 -2.97
C ALA A 183 -9.32 -2.84 -2.14
N SER A 184 -9.84 -1.63 -2.38
CA SER A 184 -11.04 -1.14 -1.70
C SER A 184 -12.27 -1.94 -2.09
N GLU A 185 -12.46 -2.23 -3.36
CA GLU A 185 -13.57 -3.04 -3.86
C GLU A 185 -13.51 -4.49 -3.34
N ILE A 186 -12.34 -5.13 -3.42
CA ILE A 186 -12.14 -6.51 -2.95
C ILE A 186 -12.21 -6.58 -1.43
N GLY A 187 -11.58 -5.62 -0.75
CA GLY A 187 -11.57 -5.54 0.70
C GLY A 187 -12.96 -5.35 1.30
N SER A 188 -13.81 -4.54 0.63
CA SER A 188 -15.17 -4.23 1.07
C SER A 188 -16.18 -5.35 0.79
N LYS A 189 -15.91 -6.25 -0.14
CA LYS A 189 -16.78 -7.43 -0.36
C LYS A 189 -16.84 -8.24 0.92
N SER A 190 -18.00 -8.28 1.57
CA SER A 190 -18.21 -9.20 2.67
C SER A 190 -17.97 -10.61 2.15
N SER A 191 -17.16 -11.39 2.86
CA SER A 191 -17.07 -12.81 2.61
C SER A 191 -18.42 -13.39 2.96
N SER A 192 -19.35 -13.45 2.02
CA SER A 192 -20.55 -14.26 2.12
C SER A 192 -20.09 -15.74 2.09
N VAL A 193 -19.50 -16.14 3.19
CA VAL A 193 -19.31 -17.55 3.48
C VAL A 193 -20.71 -18.11 3.63
N GLY A 194 -21.22 -18.68 2.56
CA GLY A 194 -22.37 -19.55 2.65
C GLY A 194 -22.13 -20.50 3.82
N LEU A 195 -23.16 -20.81 4.56
CA LEU A 195 -23.21 -21.80 5.64
C LEU A 195 -22.83 -23.20 5.10
N GLY A 196 -21.60 -23.32 4.58
CA GLY A 196 -20.94 -24.55 4.12
C GLY A 196 -19.84 -24.88 5.11
N VAL A 197 -20.05 -25.97 5.80
CA VAL A 197 -19.11 -26.59 6.73
C VAL A 197 -17.76 -26.73 6.06
N GLY A 198 -16.70 -26.03 6.55
CA GLY A 198 -15.34 -26.51 6.36
C GLY A 198 -14.28 -25.62 5.73
N ASN A 199 -14.53 -24.35 5.38
CA ASN A 199 -13.42 -23.50 4.91
C ASN A 199 -12.85 -22.68 6.06
N SER A 200 -11.53 -22.85 6.30
CA SER A 200 -10.81 -22.08 7.31
C SER A 200 -10.77 -20.59 6.93
N SER A 201 -10.72 -19.71 7.92
CA SER A 201 -10.58 -18.26 7.72
C SER A 201 -9.34 -17.88 6.91
N THR A 202 -8.37 -18.79 6.77
CA THR A 202 -7.14 -18.64 5.99
C THR A 202 -7.43 -18.70 4.49
N ASP A 203 -8.33 -19.60 4.04
CA ASP A 203 -8.66 -19.76 2.61
C ASP A 203 -9.36 -18.52 2.04
N ALA A 204 -10.27 -17.91 2.82
CA ALA A 204 -10.98 -16.70 2.40
C ALA A 204 -10.06 -15.45 2.31
N ILE A 205 -8.97 -15.43 3.06
CA ILE A 205 -7.96 -14.35 3.04
C ILE A 205 -7.04 -14.53 1.85
N GLN A 206 -6.59 -15.77 1.61
CA GLN A 206 -5.77 -16.10 0.43
C GLN A 206 -6.53 -15.71 -0.84
N THR A 207 -7.82 -16.04 -0.93
CA THR A 207 -8.69 -15.69 -2.06
C THR A 207 -8.71 -14.18 -2.35
N LYS A 208 -8.74 -13.31 -1.32
CA LYS A 208 -8.75 -11.85 -1.53
C LYS A 208 -7.44 -11.33 -2.10
N GLN A 209 -6.30 -11.87 -1.66
CA GLN A 209 -5.01 -11.51 -2.22
C GLN A 209 -4.85 -12.07 -3.65
N ASP A 210 -5.35 -13.28 -3.91
CA ASP A 210 -5.32 -13.89 -5.23
C ASP A 210 -6.22 -13.11 -6.21
N ASP A 211 -7.45 -12.77 -5.82
CA ASP A 211 -8.35 -11.91 -6.61
C ASP A 211 -7.71 -10.55 -6.94
N PHE A 212 -6.96 -10.00 -5.97
CA PHE A 212 -6.24 -8.75 -6.16
C PHE A 212 -5.08 -8.91 -7.15
N ASN A 213 -4.29 -9.98 -7.04
CA ASN A 213 -3.19 -10.27 -7.96
C ASN A 213 -3.67 -10.55 -9.38
N ASP A 214 -4.79 -11.27 -9.53
CA ASP A 214 -5.42 -11.50 -10.84
C ASP A 214 -5.84 -10.18 -11.50
N ALA A 215 -6.42 -9.25 -10.72
CA ALA A 215 -6.77 -7.93 -11.21
C ALA A 215 -5.52 -7.11 -11.60
N LEU A 216 -4.44 -7.19 -10.81
CA LEU A 216 -3.16 -6.56 -11.13
C LEU A 216 -2.58 -7.12 -12.44
N ALA A 217 -2.53 -8.44 -12.58
CA ALA A 217 -1.99 -9.09 -13.78
C ALA A 217 -2.76 -8.71 -15.05
N ALA A 218 -4.07 -8.48 -14.93
CA ALA A 218 -4.91 -8.06 -16.06
C ALA A 218 -4.65 -6.60 -16.49
N MET A 219 -4.34 -5.70 -15.56
CA MET A 219 -4.23 -4.26 -15.81
C MET A 219 -2.79 -3.76 -15.93
N ALA A 220 -1.82 -4.39 -15.26
CA ALA A 220 -0.43 -3.98 -15.29
C ALA A 220 0.13 -3.80 -16.73
N PRO A 221 -0.13 -4.71 -17.69
CA PRO A 221 0.35 -4.53 -19.06
C PRO A 221 -0.19 -3.26 -19.74
N ALA A 222 -1.43 -2.87 -19.45
CA ALA A 222 -2.04 -1.67 -20.04
C ALA A 222 -1.49 -0.36 -19.44
N ILE A 223 -1.02 -0.40 -18.21
CA ILE A 223 -0.40 0.75 -17.54
C ILE A 223 1.06 0.88 -17.98
N VAL A 224 1.81 -0.23 -17.96
CA VAL A 224 3.23 -0.27 -18.30
C VAL A 224 3.47 -0.11 -19.80
N SER A 225 2.56 -0.55 -20.69
CA SER A 225 2.73 -0.36 -22.14
C SER A 225 2.68 1.10 -22.59
N ASN A 226 2.17 2.01 -21.76
CA ASN A 226 2.24 3.45 -21.96
C ASN A 226 3.42 4.12 -21.24
N ASP A 227 4.25 3.33 -20.59
CA ASP A 227 5.46 3.73 -19.89
C ASP A 227 6.60 3.69 -20.94
N SER A 228 6.63 4.67 -21.85
CA SER A 228 7.67 4.76 -22.88
C SER A 228 8.95 5.30 -22.25
N ASP A 229 10.09 4.73 -22.65
CA ASP A 229 11.45 5.05 -22.15
C ASP A 229 11.84 6.55 -22.28
N ASP A 230 11.04 7.38 -22.93
CA ASP A 230 11.30 8.80 -23.19
C ASP A 230 10.96 9.74 -22.02
N ASP A 231 10.31 9.26 -20.96
CA ASP A 231 9.91 10.03 -19.77
C ASP A 231 10.53 9.48 -18.49
N GLU A 232 11.79 8.98 -18.56
CA GLU A 232 12.54 8.54 -17.37
C GLU A 232 12.69 9.66 -16.32
N TRP A 233 12.84 9.25 -15.06
CA TRP A 233 13.02 10.09 -13.89
C TRP A 233 14.34 10.90 -13.93
N ASP A 234 14.46 11.94 -14.79
CA ASP A 234 15.61 12.86 -14.83
C ASP A 234 15.50 14.01 -13.83
#